data_0aecceab26cd83307cac8320f221ac50
#
_entry.id   0aecceab26cd83307cac8320f221ac50
#
_cell.length_a   1.000
_cell.length_b   1.000
_cell.length_c   1.000
_cell.angle_alpha   90.00
_cell.angle_beta   90.00
_cell.angle_gamma   90.00
#
_symmetry.space_group_name_H-M   'P 1'
#
loop_
_entity.id
_entity.type
_entity.pdbx_description
1 polymer ?
#
loop_
_entity_poly.entity_id
_entity_poly.type
_entity_poly.pdbx_seq_one_letter_code
_entity_poly.pdbx_strand_id
1 'polypeptide(L)'
;FDNSKIRPSISSRKIYVPLPFWFTYCLGSALPLIALQSVQCKVNVTLRSFAELYTVIDSAGDSNRKKSPSATYNLGVFSSSGATITELDISPTLDINYIFLDNDERKRFAGAEHEYLIHTVQKIEDILTPTLSSDGDTNVIDLSIQHPVSNLAWIFRRSDFKSNNQ
;
A
#
# COMPACT_ATOMS: atom_id res chain seq x y z
N PHE A 1 11.08 29.59 18.35
CA PHE A 1 11.27 28.34 17.58
C PHE A 1 12.44 28.57 16.63
N ASP A 2 13.51 27.82 16.83
CA ASP A 2 14.64 27.84 15.92
C ASP A 2 14.29 26.97 14.69
N ASN A 3 13.87 27.62 13.62
CA ASN A 3 13.52 26.97 12.36
C ASN A 3 14.68 26.19 11.71
N SER A 4 15.90 26.36 12.20
CA SER A 4 17.10 25.71 11.67
C SER A 4 17.15 24.20 11.96
N LYS A 5 16.31 23.71 12.87
CA LYS A 5 16.30 22.29 13.30
C LYS A 5 15.18 21.44 12.69
N ILE A 6 14.26 22.08 11.94
CA ILE A 6 13.14 21.35 11.36
C ILE A 6 13.57 20.82 9.99
N ARG A 7 13.90 19.56 9.95
CA ARG A 7 14.32 18.87 8.73
C ARG A 7 13.50 17.60 8.54
N PRO A 8 13.14 17.25 7.31
CA PRO A 8 12.57 15.92 7.06
C PRO A 8 13.60 14.86 7.47
N SER A 9 13.14 13.82 8.18
CA SER A 9 14.00 12.69 8.59
C SER A 9 14.54 11.90 7.41
N ILE A 10 13.87 11.98 6.27
CA ILE A 10 14.26 11.35 5.01
C ILE A 10 14.38 12.43 3.96
N SER A 11 15.52 12.55 3.34
CA SER A 11 15.72 13.45 2.20
C SER A 11 14.93 13.00 0.98
N SER A 12 14.64 13.91 0.06
CA SER A 12 13.97 13.60 -1.22
C SER A 12 14.73 12.50 -1.97
N ARG A 13 14.02 11.45 -2.35
CA ARG A 13 14.57 10.32 -3.11
C ARG A 13 13.51 9.64 -3.95
N LYS A 14 13.94 9.01 -5.02
CA LYS A 14 13.09 8.12 -5.82
C LYS A 14 12.86 6.81 -5.05
N ILE A 15 11.62 6.40 -4.94
CA ILE A 15 11.24 5.15 -4.27
C ILE A 15 10.68 4.22 -5.32
N TYR A 16 11.21 2.99 -5.37
CA TYR A 16 10.71 1.92 -6.20
C TYR A 16 9.86 0.98 -5.35
N VAL A 17 8.63 0.78 -5.76
CA VAL A 17 7.70 -0.11 -5.09
C VAL A 17 7.38 -1.27 -6.04
N PRO A 18 7.89 -2.48 -5.80
CA PRO A 18 7.53 -3.63 -6.61
C PRO A 18 6.04 -3.98 -6.42
N LEU A 19 5.37 -4.32 -7.52
CA LEU A 19 3.97 -4.73 -7.50
C LEU A 19 3.91 -6.26 -7.66
N PRO A 20 3.67 -7.02 -6.57
CA PRO A 20 3.71 -8.48 -6.59
C PRO A 20 2.39 -9.06 -7.11
N PHE A 21 2.13 -8.94 -8.40
CA PHE A 21 1.03 -9.64 -9.06
C PHE A 21 1.43 -11.10 -9.37
N TRP A 22 0.44 -11.97 -9.55
CA TRP A 22 0.68 -13.38 -9.88
C TRP A 22 1.53 -13.56 -11.16
N PHE A 23 1.42 -12.64 -12.10
CA PHE A 23 2.17 -12.67 -13.37
C PHE A 23 3.57 -12.04 -13.28
N THR A 24 3.96 -11.48 -12.14
CA THR A 24 5.29 -10.86 -11.95
C THR A 24 6.30 -11.78 -11.27
N TYR A 25 5.87 -12.94 -10.78
CA TYR A 25 6.75 -13.84 -10.02
C TYR A 25 7.78 -14.58 -10.89
N CYS A 26 7.37 -15.02 -12.07
CA CYS A 26 8.26 -15.74 -12.97
C CYS A 26 7.88 -15.49 -14.43
N LEU A 27 8.85 -15.76 -15.31
CA LEU A 27 8.67 -15.55 -16.75
C LEU A 27 7.55 -16.43 -17.33
N GLY A 28 7.40 -17.66 -16.84
CA GLY A 28 6.35 -18.58 -17.29
C GLY A 28 4.93 -18.17 -16.92
N SER A 29 4.76 -17.28 -15.95
CA SER A 29 3.47 -16.72 -15.55
C SER A 29 3.19 -15.34 -16.16
N ALA A 30 4.04 -14.87 -17.07
CA ALA A 30 3.87 -13.55 -17.68
C ALA A 30 2.50 -13.40 -18.35
N LEU A 31 1.93 -12.21 -18.21
CA LEU A 31 0.58 -11.93 -18.72
C LEU A 31 0.55 -11.99 -20.25
N PRO A 32 -0.24 -12.88 -20.86
CA PRO A 32 -0.27 -13.08 -22.31
C PRO A 32 -1.10 -12.01 -23.02
N LEU A 33 -0.59 -10.78 -23.11
CA LEU A 33 -1.31 -9.64 -23.67
C LEU A 33 -1.81 -9.90 -25.11
N ILE A 34 -1.10 -10.73 -25.88
CA ILE A 34 -1.49 -11.09 -27.25
C ILE A 34 -2.77 -11.93 -27.27
N ALA A 35 -2.97 -12.77 -26.25
CA ALA A 35 -4.20 -13.57 -26.12
C ALA A 35 -5.38 -12.74 -25.58
N LEU A 36 -5.11 -11.60 -24.95
CA LEU A 36 -6.11 -10.73 -24.33
C LEU A 36 -6.62 -9.64 -25.29
N GLN A 37 -6.96 -9.98 -26.51
CA GLN A 37 -7.31 -9.02 -27.57
C GLN A 37 -8.55 -8.17 -27.27
N SER A 38 -9.48 -8.69 -26.49
CA SER A 38 -10.76 -8.03 -26.16
C SER A 38 -10.81 -7.43 -24.76
N VAL A 39 -9.74 -7.54 -23.98
CA VAL A 39 -9.70 -7.11 -22.58
C VAL A 39 -8.62 -6.07 -22.37
N GLN A 40 -8.99 -4.94 -21.80
CA GLN A 40 -8.03 -3.93 -21.38
C GLN A 40 -7.49 -4.24 -19.99
N CYS A 41 -6.18 -4.41 -19.88
CA CYS A 41 -5.52 -4.52 -18.59
C CYS A 41 -5.34 -3.13 -17.97
N LYS A 42 -5.85 -2.95 -16.76
CA LYS A 42 -5.73 -1.69 -16.01
C LYS A 42 -5.13 -1.97 -14.65
N VAL A 43 -4.19 -1.15 -14.23
CA VAL A 43 -3.65 -1.16 -12.87
C VAL A 43 -4.19 0.06 -12.14
N ASN A 44 -5.00 -0.19 -11.11
CA ASN A 44 -5.53 0.87 -10.26
C ASN A 44 -4.63 0.97 -9.02
N VAL A 45 -4.08 2.15 -8.80
CA VAL A 45 -3.24 2.43 -7.63
C VAL A 45 -3.93 3.48 -6.78
N THR A 46 -4.24 3.13 -5.55
CA THR A 46 -4.81 4.05 -4.58
C THR A 46 -3.75 4.40 -3.54
N LEU A 47 -3.37 5.64 -3.49
CA LEU A 47 -2.45 6.16 -2.48
C LEU A 47 -3.21 6.51 -1.20
N ARG A 48 -2.53 6.42 -0.07
CA ARG A 48 -3.09 6.90 1.19
C ARG A 48 -3.25 8.41 1.17
N SER A 49 -4.15 8.92 2.00
CA SER A 49 -4.32 10.35 2.18
C SER A 49 -3.01 11.00 2.65
N PHE A 50 -2.79 12.25 2.25
CA PHE A 50 -1.58 12.98 2.61
C PHE A 50 -1.31 12.97 4.13
N ALA A 51 -2.34 13.14 4.93
CA ALA A 51 -2.24 13.11 6.40
C ALA A 51 -1.75 11.78 6.99
N GLU A 52 -1.85 10.69 6.24
CA GLU A 52 -1.37 9.37 6.66
C GLU A 52 0.06 9.05 6.20
N LEU A 53 0.67 9.94 5.39
CA LEU A 53 2.00 9.68 4.81
C LEU A 53 3.15 10.13 5.69
N TYR A 54 2.91 10.95 6.70
CA TYR A 54 3.97 11.45 7.56
C TYR A 54 3.53 11.57 9.01
N THR A 55 4.49 11.67 9.90
CA THR A 55 4.30 11.93 11.32
C THR A 55 5.17 13.09 11.76
N VAL A 56 4.73 13.80 12.75
CA VAL A 56 5.49 14.88 13.36
C VAL A 56 5.97 14.43 14.74
N ILE A 57 7.24 14.64 15.02
CA ILE A 57 7.79 14.46 16.34
C ILE A 57 7.87 15.83 17.01
N ASP A 58 7.12 15.99 18.08
CA ASP A 58 7.19 17.16 18.94
C ASP A 58 8.28 16.94 19.99
N SER A 59 9.43 17.59 19.78
CA SER A 59 10.57 17.50 20.71
C SER A 59 10.46 18.45 21.90
N ALA A 60 9.51 19.38 21.87
CA ALA A 60 9.32 20.37 22.93
C ALA A 60 8.35 19.92 24.03
N GLY A 61 7.63 18.84 23.80
CA GLY A 61 6.69 18.27 24.77
C GLY A 61 7.32 17.13 25.57
N ASP A 62 6.77 16.87 26.75
CA ASP A 62 7.22 15.85 27.71
C ASP A 62 7.22 14.41 27.19
N SER A 63 6.86 14.16 25.95
CA SER A 63 6.62 12.80 25.50
C SER A 63 7.27 12.39 24.18
N ASN A 64 8.07 13.16 23.50
CA ASN A 64 8.75 12.76 22.24
C ASN A 64 7.90 11.85 21.34
N ARG A 65 6.58 11.98 21.42
CA ARG A 65 5.63 11.10 20.74
C ARG A 65 5.42 11.53 19.30
N LYS A 66 5.38 10.57 18.44
CA LYS A 66 4.92 10.77 17.08
C LYS A 66 3.44 11.16 17.10
N LYS A 67 3.09 12.24 16.41
CA LYS A 67 1.73 12.73 16.27
C LYS A 67 1.30 12.69 14.83
N SER A 68 0.05 12.40 14.61
CA SER A 68 -0.56 12.54 13.29
C SER A 68 -0.66 14.02 12.91
N PRO A 69 -0.61 14.35 11.61
CA PRO A 69 -0.80 15.70 11.14
C PRO A 69 -2.11 16.31 11.65
N SER A 70 -2.06 17.54 12.05
CA SER A 70 -3.21 18.33 12.51
C SER A 70 -3.05 19.79 12.08
N ALA A 71 -4.00 20.63 12.38
CA ALA A 71 -3.88 22.07 12.13
C ALA A 71 -2.63 22.68 12.78
N THR A 72 -2.23 22.17 13.95
CA THR A 72 -1.03 22.62 14.68
C THR A 72 0.24 21.92 14.21
N TYR A 73 0.14 20.67 13.75
CA TYR A 73 1.25 19.83 13.34
C TYR A 73 1.09 19.45 11.87
N ASN A 74 1.34 20.36 10.96
CA ASN A 74 1.33 20.11 9.52
C ASN A 74 2.64 20.52 8.88
N LEU A 75 2.91 20.04 7.67
CA LEU A 75 4.13 20.38 6.94
C LEU A 75 4.26 21.87 6.64
N GLY A 76 3.15 22.60 6.54
CA GLY A 76 3.17 24.03 6.29
C GLY A 76 3.75 24.84 7.44
N VAL A 77 3.60 24.38 8.69
CA VAL A 77 4.24 24.99 9.85
C VAL A 77 5.77 24.92 9.76
N PHE A 78 6.27 23.92 9.04
CA PHE A 78 7.69 23.67 8.86
C PHE A 78 8.24 24.27 7.56
N SER A 79 7.39 24.83 6.71
CA SER A 79 7.80 25.54 5.52
C SER A 79 8.09 27.00 5.87
N SER A 80 9.21 27.51 5.42
CA SER A 80 9.59 28.92 5.60
C SER A 80 8.57 29.90 5.00
N SER A 81 7.67 29.43 4.14
CA SER A 81 6.59 30.23 3.53
C SER A 81 5.34 30.33 4.40
N GLY A 82 5.21 29.57 5.49
CA GLY A 82 4.02 29.54 6.33
C GLY A 82 2.77 28.97 5.63
N ALA A 83 2.92 28.50 4.40
CA ALA A 83 1.81 27.96 3.63
C ALA A 83 1.40 26.57 4.14
N THR A 84 0.11 26.36 4.33
CA THR A 84 -0.42 25.03 4.66
C THR A 84 -0.28 24.11 3.45
N ILE A 85 0.56 23.10 3.54
CA ILE A 85 0.70 22.08 2.50
C ILE A 85 -0.40 21.04 2.74
N THR A 86 -1.40 21.03 1.87
CA THR A 86 -2.52 20.10 1.92
C THR A 86 -2.39 18.93 0.95
N GLU A 87 -1.52 19.10 -0.03
CA GLU A 87 -1.32 18.12 -1.11
C GLU A 87 0.15 17.87 -1.32
N LEU A 88 0.48 16.66 -1.69
CA LEU A 88 1.81 16.28 -2.14
C LEU A 88 1.76 16.06 -3.64
N ASP A 89 2.53 16.83 -4.39
CA ASP A 89 2.69 16.60 -5.83
C ASP A 89 3.53 15.34 -6.03
N ILE A 90 2.86 14.25 -6.40
CA ILE A 90 3.50 12.97 -6.67
C ILE A 90 3.25 12.64 -8.14
N SER A 91 4.32 12.49 -8.89
CA SER A 91 4.28 12.01 -10.28
C SER A 91 4.71 10.55 -10.33
N PRO A 92 3.80 9.59 -10.11
CA PRO A 92 4.13 8.18 -10.17
C PRO A 92 4.35 7.75 -11.61
N THR A 93 5.36 6.92 -11.83
CA THR A 93 5.63 6.25 -13.10
C THR A 93 5.50 4.75 -12.91
N LEU A 94 4.97 4.05 -13.90
CA LEU A 94 4.90 2.60 -13.91
C LEU A 94 5.97 2.08 -14.87
N ASP A 95 6.96 1.39 -14.34
CA ASP A 95 7.98 0.72 -15.13
C ASP A 95 7.55 -0.72 -15.42
N ILE A 96 7.46 -1.09 -16.69
CA ILE A 96 6.97 -2.40 -17.13
C ILE A 96 8.02 -3.06 -18.01
N ASN A 97 8.34 -4.32 -17.72
CA ASN A 97 9.19 -5.14 -18.56
C ASN A 97 8.33 -5.94 -19.55
N TYR A 98 8.55 -5.73 -20.83
CA TYR A 98 7.89 -6.46 -21.90
C TYR A 98 8.76 -7.61 -22.40
N ILE A 99 8.12 -8.73 -22.68
CA ILE A 99 8.75 -9.88 -23.36
C ILE A 99 8.33 -9.81 -24.82
N PHE A 100 9.29 -9.67 -25.71
CA PHE A 100 9.04 -9.65 -27.14
C PHE A 100 9.16 -11.06 -27.70
N LEU A 101 8.15 -11.45 -28.46
CA LEU A 101 8.06 -12.72 -29.15
C LEU A 101 8.26 -12.51 -30.65
N ASP A 102 8.84 -13.49 -31.34
CA ASP A 102 8.88 -13.49 -32.80
C ASP A 102 7.49 -13.72 -33.41
N ASN A 103 7.39 -13.65 -34.74
CA ASN A 103 6.09 -13.74 -35.41
C ASN A 103 5.45 -15.13 -35.29
N ASP A 104 6.21 -16.19 -35.24
CA ASP A 104 5.69 -17.55 -35.16
C ASP A 104 5.27 -17.89 -33.72
N GLU A 105 6.02 -17.44 -32.75
CA GLU A 105 5.63 -17.51 -31.34
C GLU A 105 4.38 -16.69 -31.05
N ARG A 106 4.28 -15.49 -31.60
CA ARG A 106 3.07 -14.63 -31.47
C ARG A 106 1.81 -15.32 -31.98
N LYS A 107 1.88 -15.96 -33.15
CA LYS A 107 0.75 -16.71 -33.72
C LYS A 107 0.37 -17.89 -32.82
N ARG A 108 1.37 -18.60 -32.30
CA ARG A 108 1.17 -19.73 -31.38
C ARG A 108 0.50 -19.26 -30.10
N PHE A 109 0.99 -18.18 -29.49
CA PHE A 109 0.39 -17.61 -28.27
C PHE A 109 -1.02 -17.09 -28.50
N ALA A 110 -1.32 -16.47 -29.63
CA ALA A 110 -2.66 -15.97 -29.93
C ALA A 110 -3.67 -17.10 -30.17
N GLY A 111 -3.25 -18.28 -30.65
CA GLY A 111 -4.13 -19.38 -30.99
C GLY A 111 -4.18 -20.53 -29.98
N ALA A 112 -3.31 -20.55 -28.99
CA ALA A 112 -3.27 -21.60 -27.98
C ALA A 112 -4.18 -21.29 -26.78
N GLU A 113 -4.71 -22.33 -26.14
CA GLU A 113 -5.36 -22.20 -24.84
C GLU A 113 -4.29 -21.97 -23.76
N HIS A 114 -4.58 -21.02 -22.87
CA HIS A 114 -3.71 -20.66 -21.77
C HIS A 114 -4.37 -20.95 -20.43
N GLU A 115 -3.72 -21.71 -19.58
CA GLU A 115 -4.14 -21.97 -18.23
C GLU A 115 -3.13 -21.36 -17.23
N TYR A 116 -3.63 -20.58 -16.31
CA TYR A 116 -2.79 -19.93 -15.29
C TYR A 116 -3.33 -20.19 -13.88
N LEU A 117 -2.43 -20.54 -12.97
CA LEU A 117 -2.74 -20.54 -11.55
C LEU A 117 -2.65 -19.11 -11.04
N ILE A 118 -3.80 -18.53 -10.70
CA ILE A 118 -3.89 -17.15 -10.25
C ILE A 118 -3.91 -17.10 -8.73
N HIS A 119 -2.92 -16.42 -8.14
CA HIS A 119 -2.91 -16.12 -6.72
C HIS A 119 -3.53 -14.73 -6.48
N THR A 120 -4.59 -14.71 -5.70
CA THR A 120 -5.26 -13.47 -5.29
C THR A 120 -5.18 -13.28 -3.79
N VAL A 121 -5.18 -12.03 -3.34
CA VAL A 121 -5.23 -11.69 -1.92
C VAL A 121 -6.62 -11.18 -1.58
N GLN A 122 -7.28 -11.85 -0.66
CA GLN A 122 -8.54 -11.40 -0.09
C GLN A 122 -8.26 -10.81 1.30
N LYS A 123 -8.70 -9.57 1.51
CA LYS A 123 -8.57 -8.89 2.80
C LYS A 123 -9.93 -8.89 3.48
N ILE A 124 -9.97 -9.40 4.70
CA ILE A 124 -11.12 -9.36 5.57
C ILE A 124 -10.75 -8.48 6.76
N GLU A 125 -11.57 -7.50 7.05
CA GLU A 125 -11.37 -6.61 8.19
C GLU A 125 -12.54 -6.77 9.15
N ASP A 126 -12.23 -6.92 10.42
CA ASP A 126 -13.22 -6.96 11.49
C ASP A 126 -12.75 -6.10 12.66
N ILE A 127 -13.71 -5.60 13.45
CA ILE A 127 -13.46 -4.78 14.63
C ILE A 127 -13.67 -5.66 15.85
N LEU A 128 -12.58 -6.01 16.49
CA LEU A 128 -12.60 -6.74 17.74
C LEU A 128 -12.84 -5.76 18.91
N THR A 129 -13.88 -5.97 19.66
CA THR A 129 -14.20 -5.21 20.88
C THR A 129 -13.92 -6.09 22.10
N PRO A 130 -12.68 -6.06 22.65
CA PRO A 130 -12.39 -6.82 23.85
C PRO A 130 -13.20 -6.27 25.03
N THR A 131 -13.88 -7.15 25.75
CA THR A 131 -14.47 -6.83 27.05
C THR A 131 -13.42 -7.00 28.13
N LEU A 132 -13.45 -6.16 29.14
CA LEU A 132 -12.57 -6.31 30.34
C LEU A 132 -13.09 -7.44 31.24
N SER A 133 -13.13 -8.65 30.70
CA SER A 133 -13.48 -9.82 31.51
C SER A 133 -12.23 -10.49 32.05
N SER A 134 -12.33 -11.06 33.24
CA SER A 134 -11.20 -11.76 33.90
C SER A 134 -10.86 -13.08 33.20
N ASP A 135 -11.72 -13.59 32.35
CA ASP A 135 -11.61 -14.93 31.75
C ASP A 135 -11.16 -14.92 30.26
N GLY A 136 -10.66 -13.83 29.75
CA GLY A 136 -10.25 -13.73 28.36
C GLY A 136 -11.43 -13.78 27.38
N ASP A 137 -11.40 -12.94 26.39
CA ASP A 137 -12.44 -12.86 25.37
C ASP A 137 -12.08 -13.70 24.15
N THR A 138 -13.03 -14.50 23.72
CA THR A 138 -12.96 -15.20 22.44
C THR A 138 -13.70 -14.38 21.39
N ASN A 139 -13.00 -13.92 20.38
CA ASN A 139 -13.58 -13.26 19.22
C ASN A 139 -13.58 -14.22 18.05
N VAL A 140 -14.72 -14.36 17.38
CA VAL A 140 -14.89 -15.20 16.22
C VAL A 140 -15.02 -14.31 15.00
N ILE A 141 -14.19 -14.55 14.01
CA ILE A 141 -14.21 -13.84 12.73
C ILE A 141 -14.66 -14.82 11.66
N ASP A 142 -15.77 -14.52 11.01
CA ASP A 142 -16.27 -15.33 9.90
C ASP A 142 -15.47 -15.07 8.63
N LEU A 143 -14.88 -16.13 8.10
CA LEU A 143 -14.09 -16.09 6.87
C LEU A 143 -14.93 -16.58 5.70
N SER A 144 -15.44 -15.65 4.89
CA SER A 144 -16.16 -15.95 3.63
C SER A 144 -15.14 -16.27 2.52
N ILE A 145 -14.55 -17.46 2.57
CA ILE A 145 -13.54 -17.91 1.62
C ILE A 145 -14.18 -18.84 0.59
N GLN A 146 -14.03 -18.54 -0.71
CA GLN A 146 -14.66 -19.31 -1.78
C GLN A 146 -13.69 -20.24 -2.54
N HIS A 147 -12.37 -20.04 -2.40
CA HIS A 147 -11.34 -20.78 -3.11
C HIS A 147 -10.35 -21.44 -2.15
N PRO A 148 -9.55 -22.42 -2.61
CA PRO A 148 -8.50 -23.00 -1.78
C PRO A 148 -7.54 -21.95 -1.24
N VAL A 149 -7.25 -21.99 0.04
CA VAL A 149 -6.37 -21.05 0.73
C VAL A 149 -4.99 -21.65 0.88
N SER A 150 -3.97 -20.97 0.38
CA SER A 150 -2.58 -21.36 0.56
C SER A 150 -1.94 -20.79 1.82
N ASN A 151 -2.29 -19.55 2.16
CA ASN A 151 -1.75 -18.85 3.31
C ASN A 151 -2.82 -18.01 4.01
N LEU A 152 -2.73 -17.95 5.33
CA LEU A 152 -3.54 -17.08 6.16
C LEU A 152 -2.61 -16.23 7.02
N ALA A 153 -2.75 -14.91 6.92
CA ALA A 153 -1.99 -13.96 7.72
C ALA A 153 -2.94 -12.98 8.41
N TRP A 154 -2.70 -12.67 9.66
CA TRP A 154 -3.50 -11.70 10.40
C TRP A 154 -2.62 -10.67 11.09
N ILE A 155 -3.15 -9.47 11.22
CA ILE A 155 -2.50 -8.35 11.88
C ILE A 155 -3.50 -7.70 12.83
N PHE A 156 -3.12 -7.54 14.09
CA PHE A 156 -3.90 -6.76 15.04
C PHE A 156 -3.43 -5.31 15.03
N ARG A 157 -4.38 -4.40 14.93
CA ARG A 157 -4.12 -2.96 15.05
C ARG A 157 -4.94 -2.39 16.18
N ARG A 158 -4.33 -1.58 17.01
CA ARG A 158 -5.05 -0.81 18.02
C ARG A 158 -5.93 0.24 17.34
N SER A 159 -7.09 0.54 17.92
CA SER A 159 -8.01 1.55 17.39
C SER A 159 -7.40 2.96 17.34
N ASP A 160 -6.45 3.24 18.21
CA ASP A 160 -5.76 4.53 18.31
C ASP A 160 -4.48 4.64 17.45
N PHE A 161 -4.19 3.63 16.61
CA PHE A 161 -2.95 3.64 15.81
C PHE A 161 -2.86 4.84 14.86
N LYS A 162 -4.02 5.33 14.38
CA LYS A 162 -4.06 6.52 13.51
C LYS A 162 -3.73 7.80 14.26
N SER A 163 -4.15 7.91 15.50
CA SER A 163 -3.92 9.11 16.33
C SER A 163 -2.52 9.16 16.91
N ASN A 164 -1.93 8.01 17.19
CA ASN A 164 -0.60 7.90 17.79
C ASN A 164 0.48 7.45 16.81
N ASN A 165 0.11 7.08 15.62
CA ASN A 165 0.98 6.67 14.52
C ASN A 165 2.03 5.61 14.93
N GLN A 166 1.58 4.61 15.67
CA GLN A 166 2.39 3.48 16.17
C GLN A 166 2.28 2.27 15.27
#